data_458789b1d8a2f8e96cd5aad76ed36143
#
_entry.id   458789b1d8a2f8e96cd5aad76ed36143
#
_cell.length_a   1.000
_cell.length_b   1.000
_cell.length_c   1.000
_cell.angle_alpha   90.00
_cell.angle_beta   90.00
_cell.angle_gamma   90.00
#
_symmetry.space_group_name_H-M   'P 1'
#
loop_
_entity.id
_entity.type
_entity.pdbx_description
1 polymer ?
#
loop_
_entity_poly.entity_id
_entity_poly.type
_entity_poly.pdbx_seq_one_letter_code
_entity_poly.pdbx_strand_id
1 'polypeptide(L)'
;DLGSSVDKKDVTVYEDGAELKDKAVDITKNDDDTEFGANGVLTEVFYDDDDDTVVITMVNTYVGTINRSVAAKGNKDAYVEIAVEDVKPDGANGVEDFETAETFEDDAYVLYTYSQSADEVKSVALAEEVTGTVTRAENSVKDEDVKKALTIGGTKYNASKMIAGEDIGNVSVDEEYTV
;
A
#
# COMPACT_ATOMS: atom_id res chain seq x y z
N ASP A 1 -3.63 -20.87 10.17
CA ASP A 1 -4.84 -21.61 10.58
C ASP A 1 -5.02 -21.42 12.09
N LEU A 2 -5.97 -20.56 12.49
CA LEU A 2 -6.24 -20.20 13.89
C LEU A 2 -7.03 -21.30 14.64
N GLY A 3 -7.31 -22.41 13.97
CA GLY A 3 -8.06 -23.52 14.54
C GLY A 3 -9.57 -23.25 14.63
N SER A 4 -10.30 -24.22 15.22
CA SER A 4 -11.77 -24.17 15.35
C SER A 4 -12.26 -23.47 16.62
N SER A 5 -11.36 -22.96 17.47
CA SER A 5 -11.68 -22.33 18.75
C SER A 5 -12.02 -20.84 18.65
N VAL A 6 -11.59 -20.18 17.57
CA VAL A 6 -11.84 -18.74 17.38
C VAL A 6 -13.13 -18.55 16.57
N ASP A 7 -14.11 -17.90 17.19
CA ASP A 7 -15.34 -17.49 16.51
C ASP A 7 -15.14 -16.18 15.73
N LYS A 8 -15.84 -15.99 14.60
CA LYS A 8 -15.77 -14.75 13.79
C LYS A 8 -16.02 -13.45 14.58
N LYS A 9 -16.85 -13.51 15.62
CA LYS A 9 -17.14 -12.36 16.51
C LYS A 9 -15.95 -11.93 17.37
N ASP A 10 -14.96 -12.81 17.54
CA ASP A 10 -13.77 -12.60 18.35
C ASP A 10 -12.57 -12.16 17.49
N VAL A 11 -12.83 -11.84 16.21
CA VAL A 11 -11.83 -11.31 15.27
C VAL A 11 -12.10 -9.84 14.99
N THR A 12 -11.11 -9.00 15.23
CA THR A 12 -11.13 -7.58 14.86
C THR A 12 -10.11 -7.33 13.76
N VAL A 13 -10.51 -6.60 12.73
CA VAL A 13 -9.63 -6.25 11.61
C VAL A 13 -9.48 -4.75 11.50
N TYR A 14 -8.25 -4.30 11.36
CA TYR A 14 -7.89 -2.91 11.07
C TYR A 14 -7.21 -2.82 9.70
N GLU A 15 -7.57 -1.81 8.93
CA GLU A 15 -6.88 -1.42 7.71
C GLU A 15 -6.48 0.04 7.83
N ASP A 16 -5.17 0.32 7.66
CA ASP A 16 -4.58 1.65 7.83
C ASP A 16 -5.01 2.36 9.13
N GLY A 17 -5.10 1.60 10.21
CA GLY A 17 -5.49 2.08 11.54
C GLY A 17 -7.00 2.31 11.75
N ALA A 18 -7.84 2.08 10.75
CA ALA A 18 -9.30 2.12 10.90
C ALA A 18 -9.87 0.71 11.07
N GLU A 19 -10.84 0.55 11.98
CA GLU A 19 -11.52 -0.71 12.20
C GLU A 19 -12.55 -1.00 11.08
N LEU A 20 -12.46 -2.18 10.47
CA LEU A 20 -13.42 -2.64 9.46
C LEU A 20 -14.65 -3.24 10.16
N LYS A 21 -15.59 -2.37 10.58
CA LYS A 21 -16.74 -2.74 11.44
C LYS A 21 -17.81 -3.58 10.77
N ASP A 22 -18.01 -3.41 9.46
CA ASP A 22 -19.16 -3.97 8.74
C ASP A 22 -18.82 -5.22 7.91
N LYS A 23 -17.58 -5.66 7.93
CA LYS A 23 -17.16 -6.87 7.20
C LYS A 23 -17.05 -8.04 8.17
N ALA A 24 -17.96 -9.01 8.01
CA ALA A 24 -17.78 -10.34 8.58
C ALA A 24 -16.57 -10.97 7.90
N VAL A 25 -15.38 -10.67 8.40
CA VAL A 25 -14.13 -11.15 7.83
C VAL A 25 -14.09 -12.65 7.94
N ASP A 26 -14.10 -13.33 6.83
CA ASP A 26 -13.86 -14.77 6.78
C ASP A 26 -12.36 -14.99 6.76
N ILE A 27 -11.73 -15.08 7.93
CA ILE A 27 -10.31 -15.34 8.09
C ILE A 27 -9.86 -16.68 7.47
N THR A 28 -10.80 -17.54 7.09
CA THR A 28 -10.51 -18.80 6.40
C THR A 28 -10.45 -18.63 4.88
N LYS A 29 -10.88 -17.49 4.36
CA LYS A 29 -10.86 -17.15 2.94
C LYS A 29 -10.28 -15.76 2.76
N ASN A 30 -9.24 -15.72 1.98
CA ASN A 30 -8.72 -14.47 1.45
C ASN A 30 -9.62 -14.08 0.28
N ASP A 31 -10.65 -13.29 0.52
CA ASP A 31 -11.55 -12.81 -0.52
C ASP A 31 -11.05 -11.48 -1.12
N ASP A 32 -11.71 -11.07 -2.20
CA ASP A 32 -11.30 -9.90 -2.97
C ASP A 32 -11.37 -8.58 -2.21
N ASP A 33 -12.11 -8.55 -1.12
CA ASP A 33 -12.34 -7.33 -0.34
C ASP A 33 -11.34 -7.14 0.81
N THR A 34 -10.67 -8.20 1.27
CA THR A 34 -9.74 -8.12 2.41
C THR A 34 -8.28 -8.41 2.05
N GLU A 35 -8.01 -9.22 1.05
CA GLU A 35 -6.67 -9.52 0.50
C GLU A 35 -5.52 -9.54 1.51
N PHE A 36 -5.63 -10.36 2.55
CA PHE A 36 -4.57 -10.54 3.53
C PHE A 36 -3.24 -10.98 2.86
N GLY A 37 -2.15 -10.28 3.19
CA GLY A 37 -0.83 -10.59 2.67
C GLY A 37 -0.66 -10.34 1.17
N ALA A 38 -1.46 -9.46 0.57
CA ALA A 38 -1.27 -9.00 -0.80
C ALA A 38 0.05 -8.21 -0.94
N ASN A 39 0.54 -8.08 -2.18
CA ASN A 39 1.72 -7.27 -2.46
C ASN A 39 1.46 -5.81 -2.06
N GLY A 40 2.42 -5.19 -1.38
CA GLY A 40 2.29 -3.83 -0.86
C GLY A 40 1.40 -3.71 0.37
N VAL A 41 1.02 -4.84 1.00
CA VAL A 41 0.21 -4.86 2.23
C VAL A 41 0.96 -5.63 3.32
N LEU A 42 1.38 -4.95 4.37
CA LEU A 42 1.86 -5.60 5.57
C LEU A 42 0.65 -6.10 6.36
N THR A 43 0.56 -7.40 6.57
CA THR A 43 -0.48 -8.01 7.39
C THR A 43 0.15 -8.64 8.63
N GLU A 44 -0.31 -8.24 9.79
CA GLU A 44 0.09 -8.79 11.08
C GLU A 44 -1.13 -9.40 11.78
N VAL A 45 -0.92 -10.53 12.46
CA VAL A 45 -1.96 -11.25 13.19
C VAL A 45 -1.52 -11.42 14.63
N PHE A 46 -2.32 -10.91 15.54
CA PHE A 46 -2.13 -11.04 16.99
C PHE A 46 -3.22 -11.95 17.55
N TYR A 47 -2.81 -12.97 18.27
CA TYR A 47 -3.71 -13.92 18.92
C TYR A 47 -3.50 -13.87 20.44
N ASP A 48 -4.59 -13.67 21.15
CA ASP A 48 -4.65 -13.77 22.61
C ASP A 48 -5.29 -15.10 22.98
N ASP A 49 -4.50 -16.00 23.56
CA ASP A 49 -4.90 -17.36 23.92
C ASP A 49 -5.65 -17.44 25.27
N ASP A 50 -5.61 -16.37 26.06
CA ASP A 50 -6.37 -16.29 27.31
C ASP A 50 -7.86 -15.95 27.03
N ASP A 51 -8.10 -15.06 26.06
CA ASP A 51 -9.45 -14.57 25.72
C ASP A 51 -9.97 -15.15 24.39
N ASP A 52 -9.20 -16.00 23.69
CA ASP A 52 -9.50 -16.53 22.35
C ASP A 52 -9.84 -15.44 21.31
N THR A 53 -9.17 -14.27 21.43
CA THR A 53 -9.39 -13.15 20.53
C THR A 53 -8.27 -13.01 19.48
N VAL A 54 -8.61 -12.49 18.32
CA VAL A 54 -7.68 -12.23 17.22
C VAL A 54 -7.80 -10.79 16.75
N VAL A 55 -6.66 -10.12 16.61
CA VAL A 55 -6.57 -8.82 15.96
C VAL A 55 -5.71 -8.99 14.70
N ILE A 56 -6.24 -8.56 13.56
CA ILE A 56 -5.54 -8.53 12.29
C ILE A 56 -5.35 -7.07 11.91
N THR A 57 -4.12 -6.68 11.59
CA THR A 57 -3.82 -5.34 11.07
C THR A 57 -3.29 -5.44 9.67
N MET A 58 -3.82 -4.61 8.79
CA MET A 58 -3.32 -4.41 7.43
C MET A 58 -2.82 -2.98 7.30
N VAL A 59 -1.58 -2.82 6.82
CA VAL A 59 -0.99 -1.52 6.49
C VAL A 59 -0.67 -1.53 5.01
N ASN A 60 -1.37 -0.68 4.27
CA ASN A 60 -1.17 -0.52 2.84
C ASN A 60 0.01 0.42 2.58
N THR A 61 0.76 0.12 1.51
CA THR A 61 1.82 0.99 1.00
C THR A 61 1.32 1.67 -0.27
N TYR A 62 1.31 2.98 -0.25
CA TYR A 62 0.85 3.84 -1.34
C TYR A 62 2.02 4.47 -2.07
N VAL A 63 1.80 4.87 -3.31
CA VAL A 63 2.73 5.69 -4.09
C VAL A 63 2.30 7.15 -4.03
N GLY A 64 3.25 8.05 -3.94
CA GLY A 64 3.05 9.49 -4.05
C GLY A 64 4.25 10.15 -4.69
N THR A 65 4.15 11.43 -4.97
CA THR A 65 5.26 12.25 -5.46
C THR A 65 5.61 13.34 -4.46
N ILE A 66 6.87 13.67 -4.32
CA ILE A 66 7.30 14.77 -3.47
C ILE A 66 6.94 16.11 -4.14
N ASN A 67 6.06 16.86 -3.52
CA ASN A 67 5.74 18.22 -3.95
C ASN A 67 6.87 19.20 -3.56
N ARG A 68 7.41 19.06 -2.34
CA ARG A 68 8.61 19.78 -1.87
C ARG A 68 9.13 19.23 -0.55
N SER A 69 10.42 19.47 -0.29
CA SER A 69 11.06 19.30 1.02
C SER A 69 11.26 20.67 1.70
N VAL A 70 10.82 20.78 2.94
CA VAL A 70 10.89 22.04 3.72
C VAL A 70 11.83 21.87 4.90
N ALA A 71 12.92 22.65 4.91
CA ALA A 71 13.89 22.62 6.00
C ALA A 71 13.31 23.21 7.30
N ALA A 72 13.79 22.70 8.45
CA ALA A 72 13.46 23.25 9.76
C ALA A 72 13.76 24.75 9.85
N LYS A 73 12.86 25.53 10.44
CA LYS A 73 13.03 26.98 10.61
C LYS A 73 12.41 27.48 11.91
N GLY A 74 13.22 27.99 12.77
CA GLY A 74 12.81 28.51 14.10
C GLY A 74 12.34 27.35 14.98
N ASN A 75 11.07 27.34 15.37
CA ASN A 75 10.44 26.28 16.17
C ASN A 75 9.62 25.30 15.33
N LYS A 76 9.75 25.32 14.00
CA LYS A 76 9.10 24.38 13.08
C LYS A 76 10.09 23.32 12.65
N ASP A 77 9.68 22.08 12.76
CA ASP A 77 10.46 20.93 12.30
C ASP A 77 10.52 20.89 10.76
N ALA A 78 11.47 20.15 10.22
CA ALA A 78 11.54 19.88 8.80
C ALA A 78 10.43 18.90 8.42
N TYR A 79 9.88 19.04 7.22
CA TYR A 79 8.86 18.16 6.70
C TYR A 79 8.92 18.07 5.18
N VAL A 80 8.26 17.05 4.64
CA VAL A 80 8.02 16.92 3.21
C VAL A 80 6.53 16.98 2.92
N GLU A 81 6.17 17.57 1.79
CA GLU A 81 4.81 17.55 1.25
C GLU A 81 4.74 16.47 0.17
N ILE A 82 3.77 15.58 0.29
CA ILE A 82 3.56 14.44 -0.60
C ILE A 82 2.26 14.68 -1.36
N ALA A 83 2.34 14.82 -2.67
CA ALA A 83 1.17 14.77 -3.52
C ALA A 83 0.69 13.33 -3.62
N VAL A 84 -0.56 13.08 -3.23
CA VAL A 84 -1.15 11.74 -3.28
C VAL A 84 -1.70 11.46 -4.68
N GLU A 85 -1.48 10.24 -5.15
CA GLU A 85 -1.95 9.75 -6.45
C GLU A 85 -3.44 9.36 -6.40
N ASP A 86 -3.96 8.86 -7.50
CA ASP A 86 -5.38 8.47 -7.63
C ASP A 86 -5.77 7.36 -6.65
N VAL A 87 -4.88 6.36 -6.47
CA VAL A 87 -5.06 5.32 -5.44
C VAL A 87 -4.41 5.80 -4.14
N LYS A 88 -5.23 6.17 -3.20
CA LYS A 88 -4.84 6.80 -1.94
C LYS A 88 -5.65 6.27 -0.76
N PRO A 89 -5.15 6.42 0.48
CA PRO A 89 -5.91 6.05 1.66
C PRO A 89 -7.16 6.92 1.83
N ASP A 90 -8.19 6.34 2.44
CA ASP A 90 -9.35 7.11 2.85
C ASP A 90 -8.93 8.21 3.85
N GLY A 91 -9.39 9.43 3.61
CA GLY A 91 -9.02 10.61 4.40
C GLY A 91 -7.93 11.46 3.77
N ALA A 92 -6.96 10.89 3.05
CA ALA A 92 -5.89 11.64 2.39
C ALA A 92 -6.43 12.56 1.27
N ASN A 93 -5.98 13.81 1.22
CA ASN A 93 -6.52 14.83 0.34
C ASN A 93 -5.43 15.69 -0.34
N GLY A 94 -5.13 15.38 -1.58
CA GLY A 94 -4.31 16.23 -2.46
C GLY A 94 -2.85 16.27 -2.07
N VAL A 95 -2.51 16.88 -0.93
CA VAL A 95 -1.13 16.96 -0.40
C VAL A 95 -1.15 16.64 1.08
N GLU A 96 -0.28 15.74 1.49
CA GLU A 96 -0.08 15.33 2.87
C GLU A 96 1.32 15.74 3.35
N ASP A 97 1.43 16.14 4.62
CA ASP A 97 2.70 16.52 5.23
C ASP A 97 3.26 15.35 6.05
N PHE A 98 4.58 15.18 6.03
CA PHE A 98 5.28 14.24 6.90
C PHE A 98 6.52 14.89 7.52
N GLU A 99 6.56 14.97 8.85
CA GLU A 99 7.71 15.49 9.58
C GLU A 99 8.90 14.54 9.47
N THR A 100 9.97 15.02 8.86
CA THR A 100 11.22 14.28 8.69
C THR A 100 12.40 15.23 8.47
N ALA A 101 13.57 14.82 8.93
CA ALA A 101 14.83 15.50 8.61
C ALA A 101 15.43 15.03 7.27
N GLU A 102 14.89 13.97 6.66
CA GLU A 102 15.28 13.54 5.34
C GLU A 102 14.79 14.53 4.29
N THR A 103 15.58 14.67 3.23
CA THR A 103 15.24 15.53 2.09
C THR A 103 15.14 14.69 0.85
N PHE A 104 14.08 14.90 0.07
CA PHE A 104 13.85 14.28 -1.21
C PHE A 104 13.90 15.35 -2.30
N GLU A 105 14.19 14.95 -3.52
CA GLU A 105 14.09 15.85 -4.67
C GLU A 105 12.62 16.11 -5.01
N ASP A 106 12.29 17.28 -5.54
CA ASP A 106 10.94 17.58 -6.03
C ASP A 106 10.60 16.61 -7.18
N ASP A 107 9.34 16.19 -7.25
CA ASP A 107 8.82 15.20 -8.19
C ASP A 107 9.37 13.76 -8.02
N ALA A 108 10.18 13.49 -6.98
CA ALA A 108 10.62 12.13 -6.69
C ALA A 108 9.44 11.24 -6.26
N TYR A 109 9.37 10.02 -6.80
CA TYR A 109 8.41 9.02 -6.34
C TYR A 109 8.78 8.47 -4.97
N VAL A 110 7.79 8.37 -4.10
CA VAL A 110 7.94 7.83 -2.75
C VAL A 110 6.88 6.78 -2.46
N LEU A 111 7.25 5.85 -1.58
CA LEU A 111 6.32 4.93 -0.95
C LEU A 111 5.97 5.48 0.43
N TYR A 112 4.68 5.53 0.76
CA TYR A 112 4.23 6.00 2.06
C TYR A 112 3.16 5.09 2.67
N THR A 113 3.04 5.16 3.99
CA THR A 113 1.95 4.55 4.74
C THR A 113 1.15 5.64 5.45
N TYR A 114 -0.12 5.39 5.69
CA TYR A 114 -1.05 6.36 6.27
C TYR A 114 -1.83 5.74 7.41
N SER A 115 -2.24 6.55 8.37
CA SER A 115 -3.16 6.14 9.42
C SER A 115 -4.46 6.94 9.31
N GLN A 116 -5.53 6.29 8.93
CA GLN A 116 -6.86 6.89 8.86
C GLN A 116 -7.36 7.34 10.24
N SER A 117 -7.04 6.61 11.30
CA SER A 117 -7.47 6.97 12.67
C SER A 117 -6.72 8.19 13.23
N ALA A 118 -5.47 8.42 12.80
CA ALA A 118 -4.67 9.58 13.19
C ALA A 118 -4.74 10.71 12.15
N ASP A 119 -5.26 10.43 10.96
CA ASP A 119 -5.34 11.36 9.82
C ASP A 119 -3.95 11.93 9.45
N GLU A 120 -2.95 11.03 9.32
CA GLU A 120 -1.56 11.44 9.05
C GLU A 120 -0.74 10.35 8.35
N VAL A 121 0.27 10.79 7.60
CA VAL A 121 1.32 9.92 7.05
C VAL A 121 2.19 9.36 8.19
N LYS A 122 2.50 8.08 8.15
CA LYS A 122 3.27 7.38 9.19
C LYS A 122 4.70 7.07 8.78
N SER A 123 4.95 6.86 7.50
CA SER A 123 6.29 6.60 6.97
C SER A 123 6.39 7.08 5.54
N VAL A 124 7.59 7.47 5.14
CA VAL A 124 7.94 7.82 3.76
C VAL A 124 9.30 7.23 3.44
N ALA A 125 9.44 6.65 2.27
CA ALA A 125 10.70 6.14 1.73
C ALA A 125 10.78 6.43 0.23
N LEU A 126 11.98 6.70 -0.28
CA LEU A 126 12.18 6.85 -1.72
C LEU A 126 11.78 5.55 -2.44
N ALA A 127 10.99 5.65 -3.50
CA ALA A 127 10.69 4.51 -4.35
C ALA A 127 11.92 4.11 -5.16
N GLU A 128 12.15 2.80 -5.30
CA GLU A 128 13.17 2.29 -6.21
C GLU A 128 12.56 2.16 -7.60
N GLU A 129 13.06 2.94 -8.55
CA GLU A 129 12.61 2.93 -9.93
C GLU A 129 13.42 1.95 -10.78
N VAL A 130 12.75 1.19 -11.62
CA VAL A 130 13.37 0.28 -12.58
C VAL A 130 12.93 0.61 -13.98
N THR A 131 13.89 0.99 -14.83
CA THR A 131 13.65 1.27 -16.26
C THR A 131 14.17 0.13 -17.13
N GLY A 132 13.36 -0.29 -18.08
CA GLY A 132 13.77 -1.29 -19.05
C GLY A 132 12.63 -1.79 -19.94
N THR A 133 13.00 -2.65 -20.90
CA THR A 133 12.04 -3.26 -21.81
C THR A 133 11.24 -4.34 -21.10
N VAL A 134 9.91 -4.25 -21.18
CA VAL A 134 8.99 -5.29 -20.69
C VAL A 134 9.06 -6.49 -21.64
N THR A 135 9.54 -7.62 -21.12
CA THR A 135 9.65 -8.87 -21.88
C THR A 135 8.46 -9.80 -21.66
N ARG A 136 7.69 -9.59 -20.61
CA ARG A 136 6.49 -10.36 -20.29
C ARG A 136 5.55 -9.53 -19.41
N ALA A 137 4.25 -9.59 -19.72
CA ALA A 137 3.17 -9.10 -18.88
C ALA A 137 2.23 -10.26 -18.53
N GLU A 138 1.88 -10.39 -17.26
CA GLU A 138 0.96 -11.42 -16.78
C GLU A 138 -0.35 -10.76 -16.36
N ASN A 139 -1.48 -11.24 -16.89
CA ASN A 139 -2.79 -10.71 -16.56
C ASN A 139 -3.32 -11.30 -15.24
N SER A 140 -4.22 -10.58 -14.60
CA SER A 140 -5.03 -11.12 -13.52
C SER A 140 -5.92 -12.25 -14.03
N VAL A 141 -6.18 -13.24 -13.18
CA VAL A 141 -7.12 -14.33 -13.51
C VAL A 141 -8.57 -13.83 -13.46
N LYS A 142 -8.83 -12.76 -12.71
CA LYS A 142 -10.18 -12.21 -12.49
C LYS A 142 -10.56 -11.17 -13.53
N ASP A 143 -9.57 -10.41 -14.01
CA ASP A 143 -9.75 -9.38 -15.01
C ASP A 143 -8.59 -9.45 -16.01
N GLU A 144 -8.88 -9.79 -17.26
CA GLU A 144 -7.86 -9.94 -18.31
C GLU A 144 -7.24 -8.60 -18.72
N ASP A 145 -7.89 -7.48 -18.44
CA ASP A 145 -7.40 -6.15 -18.73
C ASP A 145 -6.46 -5.63 -17.63
N VAL A 146 -6.43 -6.25 -16.45
CA VAL A 146 -5.56 -5.89 -15.34
C VAL A 146 -4.30 -6.73 -15.35
N LYS A 147 -3.12 -6.08 -15.35
CA LYS A 147 -1.82 -6.75 -15.21
C LYS A 147 -1.53 -7.02 -13.73
N LYS A 148 -1.10 -8.23 -13.42
CA LYS A 148 -0.67 -8.61 -12.06
C LYS A 148 0.84 -8.65 -11.88
N ALA A 149 1.60 -8.69 -12.97
CA ALA A 149 3.07 -8.67 -12.94
C ALA A 149 3.66 -8.30 -14.29
N LEU A 150 4.83 -7.67 -14.24
CA LEU A 150 5.67 -7.35 -15.40
C LEU A 150 7.05 -8.00 -15.22
N THR A 151 7.69 -8.37 -16.32
CA THR A 151 9.09 -8.80 -16.33
C THR A 151 9.93 -7.79 -17.09
N ILE A 152 10.87 -7.16 -16.41
CA ILE A 152 11.78 -6.13 -16.94
C ILE A 152 13.21 -6.58 -16.65
N GLY A 153 14.06 -6.61 -17.69
CA GLY A 153 15.45 -7.02 -17.53
C GLY A 153 15.66 -8.45 -16.97
N GLY A 154 14.66 -9.32 -17.12
CA GLY A 154 14.66 -10.68 -16.57
C GLY A 154 14.16 -10.80 -15.13
N THR A 155 13.87 -9.69 -14.45
CA THR A 155 13.30 -9.68 -13.10
C THR A 155 11.80 -9.50 -13.17
N LYS A 156 11.07 -10.30 -12.37
CA LYS A 156 9.61 -10.20 -12.27
C LYS A 156 9.23 -9.24 -11.13
N TYR A 157 8.40 -8.26 -11.47
CA TYR A 157 7.79 -7.29 -10.55
C TYR A 157 6.29 -7.58 -10.45
N ASN A 158 5.80 -7.80 -9.25
CA ASN A 158 4.38 -8.04 -9.04
C ASN A 158 3.69 -6.69 -8.73
N ALA A 159 2.48 -6.52 -9.26
CA ALA A 159 1.67 -5.35 -8.96
C ALA A 159 1.33 -5.30 -7.45
N SER A 160 1.38 -4.10 -6.88
CA SER A 160 0.84 -3.84 -5.54
C SER A 160 -0.70 -3.88 -5.58
N LYS A 161 -1.33 -4.19 -4.46
CA LYS A 161 -2.77 -3.99 -4.27
C LYS A 161 -3.15 -2.51 -4.46
N MET A 162 -2.25 -1.61 -4.04
CA MET A 162 -2.45 -0.15 -4.08
C MET A 162 -1.92 0.48 -5.37
N ILE A 163 -2.16 -0.14 -6.53
CA ILE A 163 -1.89 0.44 -7.83
C ILE A 163 -3.17 0.43 -8.66
N ALA A 164 -3.45 1.51 -9.36
CA ALA A 164 -4.59 1.55 -10.25
C ALA A 164 -4.42 0.52 -11.39
N GLY A 165 -5.41 -0.34 -11.59
CA GLY A 165 -5.38 -1.35 -12.65
C GLY A 165 -5.18 -0.74 -14.04
N GLU A 166 -5.65 0.49 -14.23
CA GLU A 166 -5.51 1.26 -15.47
C GLU A 166 -4.05 1.65 -15.75
N ASP A 167 -3.24 1.93 -14.72
CA ASP A 167 -1.84 2.37 -14.88
C ASP A 167 -0.96 1.27 -15.45
N ILE A 168 -1.21 0.02 -15.10
CA ILE A 168 -0.47 -1.14 -15.61
C ILE A 168 -1.22 -1.90 -16.71
N GLY A 169 -2.51 -1.62 -16.92
CA GLY A 169 -3.34 -2.24 -17.96
C GLY A 169 -2.83 -1.98 -19.38
N ASN A 170 -2.28 -0.80 -19.61
CA ASN A 170 -1.82 -0.32 -20.91
C ASN A 170 -0.37 -0.68 -21.25
N VAL A 171 0.33 -1.43 -20.39
CA VAL A 171 1.73 -1.82 -20.64
C VAL A 171 1.81 -2.86 -21.74
N SER A 172 2.62 -2.56 -22.76
CA SER A 172 2.89 -3.43 -23.90
C SER A 172 4.22 -4.16 -23.76
N VAL A 173 4.26 -5.40 -24.24
CA VAL A 173 5.53 -6.16 -24.37
C VAL A 173 6.38 -5.55 -25.49
N ASP A 174 7.70 -5.63 -25.33
CA ASP A 174 8.72 -5.07 -26.23
C ASP A 174 8.84 -3.52 -26.22
N GLU A 175 8.16 -2.85 -25.29
CA GLU A 175 8.32 -1.42 -25.05
C GLU A 175 9.07 -1.15 -23.73
N GLU A 176 9.70 0.04 -23.63
CA GLU A 176 10.45 0.47 -22.46
C GLU A 176 9.55 1.24 -21.49
N TYR A 177 9.59 0.87 -20.22
CA TYR A 177 8.86 1.51 -19.13
C TYR A 177 9.76 1.71 -17.92
N THR A 178 9.39 2.68 -17.09
CA THR A 178 9.87 2.84 -15.69
C THR A 178 8.76 2.42 -14.74
N VAL A 179 9.08 1.55 -13.79
CA VAL A 179 8.16 1.04 -12.76
C VAL A 179 8.80 1.14 -11.39
#